data_f68b7322724e8863cfd0f8282387c417
#
_entry.id   f68b7322724e8863cfd0f8282387c417
#
_cell.length_a   1.000
_cell.length_b   1.000
_cell.length_c   1.000
_cell.angle_alpha   90.00
_cell.angle_beta   90.00
_cell.angle_gamma   90.00
#
_symmetry.space_group_name_H-M   'P 1'
#
loop_
_entity.id
_entity.type
_entity.pdbx_description
1 polymer ?
#
loop_
_entity_poly.entity_id
_entity_poly.type
_entity_poly.pdbx_seq_one_letter_code
_entity_poly.pdbx_strand_id
1 'polypeptide(L)'
;MESTEKDILRIAFKQTSSPVAYCALSAKCGTRDEDPAYNGLAHFTEHMFFKGTARRKANSINNALEKVGGELNAYTTKEETVLHTTVLGEDLPKAIDLLMELAFTSTFPQKELEKERDVIIEEIVSYKDIPADCIYEHFEQLLFEGHPLQMQILGEKKTLKKINSQIMQEYNRRFFIPGNMVFTVVGSASKEKVVSLVKKSAAKYYGEGIEVEVVEEGMPSSGAVASNPDSQLPPAAPFHKCTGKKSHQGHCIVGCRSYSTYEGKRIQLSLLTNILGGPASGSRLNMSLRERHGLVYNVEAVYTPYSDTGIFSIYFGCDKDDIDKCLNLIKKELDKLVETPLSPTALKAAKKQLIGQLSIAQDNAEAQCLSMGKSLLVYGRISSFEQMRQKIESITAEELQQTAREILSWERMSTLIYN
;
A
#
# COMPACT_ATOMS: atom_id res chain seq x y z
N MET A 1 33.15 -15.51 5.87
CA MET A 1 32.60 -14.20 5.48
C MET A 1 31.34 -14.05 6.29
N GLU A 2 31.27 -13.09 7.22
CA GLU A 2 30.02 -12.75 7.87
C GLU A 2 29.08 -12.22 6.78
N SER A 3 27.88 -12.82 6.66
CA SER A 3 26.86 -12.33 5.73
C SER A 3 26.50 -10.91 6.13
N THR A 4 26.54 -9.99 5.19
CA THR A 4 26.03 -8.64 5.43
C THR A 4 24.50 -8.72 5.38
N GLU A 5 23.81 -7.84 6.11
CA GLU A 5 22.35 -7.75 6.12
C GLU A 5 21.72 -7.69 4.70
N LYS A 6 22.53 -7.28 3.72
CA LYS A 6 22.16 -7.20 2.29
C LYS A 6 21.96 -8.55 1.60
N ASP A 7 22.47 -9.63 2.16
CA ASP A 7 22.46 -10.97 1.55
C ASP A 7 21.39 -11.90 2.16
N ILE A 8 20.58 -11.41 3.11
CA ILE A 8 19.53 -12.19 3.77
C ILE A 8 18.18 -11.93 3.11
N LEU A 9 17.60 -12.95 2.47
CA LEU A 9 16.23 -12.91 1.97
C LEU A 9 15.28 -13.45 3.02
N ARG A 10 14.40 -12.60 3.53
CA ARG A 10 13.39 -12.98 4.53
C ARG A 10 12.20 -13.64 3.87
N ILE A 11 11.69 -14.70 4.49
CA ILE A 11 10.51 -15.43 4.04
C ILE A 11 9.41 -15.32 5.10
N ALA A 12 8.23 -14.85 4.69
CA ALA A 12 6.98 -15.01 5.42
C ALA A 12 6.25 -16.25 4.89
N PHE A 13 5.88 -17.17 5.77
CA PHE A 13 5.25 -18.43 5.37
C PHE A 13 4.03 -18.75 6.21
N LYS A 14 2.94 -19.17 5.54
CA LYS A 14 1.76 -19.73 6.21
C LYS A 14 1.28 -20.98 5.47
N GLN A 15 1.20 -22.08 6.21
CA GLN A 15 0.64 -23.32 5.69
C GLN A 15 -0.89 -23.29 5.76
N THR A 16 -1.55 -23.76 4.70
CA THR A 16 -3.00 -23.90 4.59
C THR A 16 -3.36 -25.24 3.99
N SER A 17 -4.63 -25.62 4.06
CA SER A 17 -5.15 -26.82 3.37
C SER A 17 -5.61 -26.55 1.93
N SER A 18 -5.53 -25.30 1.46
CA SER A 18 -5.96 -24.91 0.11
C SER A 18 -5.09 -25.60 -0.95
N PRO A 19 -5.68 -26.09 -2.05
CA PRO A 19 -4.92 -26.54 -3.21
C PRO A 19 -4.24 -25.39 -3.96
N VAL A 20 -4.63 -24.15 -3.71
CA VAL A 20 -4.06 -22.94 -4.32
C VAL A 20 -2.93 -22.42 -3.47
N ALA A 21 -1.86 -21.96 -4.09
CA ALA A 21 -0.72 -21.29 -3.49
C ALA A 21 -0.63 -19.84 -3.98
N TYR A 22 -0.41 -18.92 -3.04
CA TYR A 22 -0.19 -17.49 -3.28
C TYR A 22 1.25 -17.16 -2.92
N CYS A 23 1.94 -16.51 -3.84
CA CYS A 23 3.32 -16.07 -3.64
C CYS A 23 3.44 -14.59 -3.92
N ALA A 24 4.22 -13.88 -3.11
CA ALA A 24 4.57 -12.48 -3.36
C ALA A 24 6.06 -12.24 -3.09
N LEU A 25 6.68 -11.42 -3.93
CA LEU A 25 8.00 -10.86 -3.72
C LEU A 25 7.86 -9.35 -3.58
N SER A 26 7.97 -8.86 -2.37
CA SER A 26 7.83 -7.44 -2.02
C SER A 26 9.19 -6.80 -1.86
N ALA A 27 9.46 -5.71 -2.57
CA ALA A 27 10.67 -4.91 -2.44
C ALA A 27 10.36 -3.57 -1.78
N LYS A 28 11.20 -3.13 -0.83
CA LYS A 28 11.08 -1.83 -0.16
C LYS A 28 11.61 -0.74 -1.06
N CYS A 29 10.85 -0.43 -2.09
CA CYS A 29 11.10 0.67 -3.02
C CYS A 29 9.81 1.06 -3.72
N GLY A 30 9.56 2.34 -3.81
CA GLY A 30 8.41 2.90 -4.49
C GLY A 30 8.73 4.27 -5.08
N THR A 31 7.71 5.04 -5.38
CA THR A 31 7.92 6.33 -6.03
C THR A 31 8.65 7.34 -5.16
N ARG A 32 8.56 7.23 -3.81
CA ARG A 32 9.30 8.11 -2.91
C ARG A 32 10.83 7.93 -2.96
N ASP A 33 11.30 6.79 -3.47
CA ASP A 33 12.72 6.44 -3.56
C ASP A 33 13.35 6.82 -4.90
N GLU A 34 12.55 7.40 -5.81
CA GLU A 34 12.99 7.85 -7.13
C GLU A 34 13.79 9.16 -7.05
N ASP A 35 14.66 9.36 -8.03
CA ASP A 35 15.14 10.71 -8.34
C ASP A 35 13.99 11.49 -8.99
N PRO A 36 13.65 12.70 -8.51
CA PRO A 36 12.58 13.53 -9.09
C PRO A 36 12.73 13.78 -10.59
N ALA A 37 13.95 13.72 -11.12
CA ALA A 37 14.20 13.85 -12.56
C ALA A 37 13.62 12.68 -13.38
N TYR A 38 13.36 11.53 -12.74
CA TYR A 38 12.87 10.29 -13.33
C TYR A 38 11.56 9.82 -12.68
N ASN A 39 10.75 10.73 -12.15
CA ASN A 39 9.47 10.37 -11.51
C ASN A 39 8.60 9.51 -12.44
N GLY A 40 8.07 8.40 -11.92
CA GLY A 40 7.39 7.33 -12.63
C GLY A 40 8.29 6.12 -12.93
N LEU A 41 9.56 6.14 -12.48
CA LEU A 41 10.52 5.07 -12.74
C LEU A 41 10.13 3.75 -12.07
N ALA A 42 9.61 3.77 -10.83
CA ALA A 42 9.20 2.58 -10.09
C ALA A 42 8.05 1.87 -10.81
N HIS A 43 6.99 2.60 -11.15
CA HIS A 43 5.84 2.08 -11.89
C HIS A 43 6.24 1.61 -13.30
N PHE A 44 7.05 2.37 -14.01
CA PHE A 44 7.54 1.97 -15.32
C PHE A 44 8.42 0.71 -15.24
N THR A 45 9.23 0.55 -14.17
CA THR A 45 10.01 -0.67 -13.94
C THR A 45 9.11 -1.87 -13.70
N GLU A 46 8.00 -1.70 -12.97
CA GLU A 46 6.98 -2.72 -12.76
C GLU A 46 6.44 -3.26 -14.10
N HIS A 47 5.96 -2.39 -15.00
CA HIS A 47 5.51 -2.76 -16.34
C HIS A 47 6.59 -3.54 -17.11
N MET A 48 7.83 -3.12 -16.97
CA MET A 48 8.95 -3.68 -17.71
C MET A 48 9.45 -5.03 -17.16
N PHE A 49 9.08 -5.45 -15.95
CA PHE A 49 9.35 -6.82 -15.48
C PHE A 49 8.73 -7.88 -16.39
N PHE A 50 7.62 -7.59 -17.04
CA PHE A 50 6.92 -8.50 -17.95
C PHE A 50 7.44 -8.46 -19.38
N LYS A 51 8.44 -7.65 -19.71
CA LYS A 51 8.88 -7.40 -21.09
C LYS A 51 10.16 -8.12 -21.49
N GLY A 52 10.88 -8.73 -20.54
CA GLY A 52 12.04 -9.56 -20.86
C GLY A 52 13.02 -9.76 -19.70
N THR A 53 13.51 -10.97 -19.60
CA THR A 53 14.62 -11.36 -18.71
C THR A 53 15.82 -11.80 -19.54
N ALA A 54 16.93 -12.15 -18.90
CA ALA A 54 18.09 -12.75 -19.57
C ALA A 54 17.73 -14.09 -20.26
N ARG A 55 16.62 -14.75 -19.89
CA ARG A 55 16.24 -16.08 -20.35
C ARG A 55 14.92 -16.10 -21.13
N ARG A 56 14.01 -15.16 -20.91
CA ARG A 56 12.66 -15.14 -21.45
C ARG A 56 12.33 -13.86 -22.16
N LYS A 57 11.58 -13.95 -23.25
CA LYS A 57 10.91 -12.80 -23.90
C LYS A 57 9.54 -12.57 -23.27
N ALA A 58 8.94 -11.42 -23.49
CA ALA A 58 7.63 -11.02 -22.94
C ALA A 58 6.55 -12.12 -23.04
N ASN A 59 6.30 -12.65 -24.24
CA ASN A 59 5.29 -13.71 -24.42
C ASN A 59 5.59 -14.98 -23.60
N SER A 60 6.87 -15.30 -23.36
CA SER A 60 7.24 -16.46 -22.55
C SER A 60 7.06 -16.20 -21.06
N ILE A 61 7.18 -14.95 -20.61
CA ILE A 61 6.90 -14.55 -19.23
C ILE A 61 5.40 -14.64 -18.97
N ASN A 62 4.59 -13.95 -19.78
CA ASN A 62 3.13 -13.90 -19.59
C ASN A 62 2.50 -15.29 -19.64
N ASN A 63 2.91 -16.13 -20.60
CA ASN A 63 2.41 -17.51 -20.73
C ASN A 63 2.99 -18.49 -19.71
N ALA A 64 3.97 -18.08 -18.87
CA ALA A 64 4.66 -19.04 -18.00
C ALA A 64 3.75 -19.70 -16.96
N LEU A 65 2.84 -18.93 -16.39
CA LEU A 65 1.85 -19.39 -15.41
C LEU A 65 0.45 -19.56 -16.03
N GLU A 66 0.07 -18.75 -17.02
CA GLU A 66 -1.22 -18.86 -17.70
C GLU A 66 -1.46 -20.28 -18.26
N LYS A 67 -0.43 -20.95 -18.78
CA LYS A 67 -0.51 -22.33 -19.29
C LYS A 67 -0.92 -23.37 -18.25
N VAL A 68 -0.75 -23.06 -16.98
CA VAL A 68 -1.15 -23.91 -15.85
C VAL A 68 -2.33 -23.32 -15.08
N GLY A 69 -3.02 -22.30 -15.65
CA GLY A 69 -4.15 -21.62 -15.03
C GLY A 69 -3.76 -20.70 -13.88
N GLY A 70 -2.49 -20.32 -13.81
CA GLY A 70 -1.99 -19.38 -12.81
C GLY A 70 -2.03 -17.93 -13.29
N GLU A 71 -1.95 -17.02 -12.34
CA GLU A 71 -1.92 -15.57 -12.56
C GLU A 71 -0.59 -14.98 -12.12
N LEU A 72 -0.14 -13.94 -12.82
CA LEU A 72 1.04 -13.15 -12.50
C LEU A 72 0.67 -11.68 -12.57
N ASN A 73 0.84 -10.97 -11.45
CA ASN A 73 0.48 -9.57 -11.30
C ASN A 73 1.59 -8.80 -10.58
N ALA A 74 1.53 -7.47 -10.64
CA ALA A 74 2.39 -6.58 -9.87
C ALA A 74 1.65 -5.31 -9.52
N TYR A 75 2.15 -4.59 -8.52
CA TYR A 75 1.74 -3.23 -8.22
C TYR A 75 2.87 -2.43 -7.59
N THR A 76 2.80 -1.13 -7.78
CA THR A 76 3.72 -0.14 -7.19
C THR A 76 2.95 0.84 -6.33
N THR A 77 3.50 1.15 -5.15
CA THR A 77 3.01 2.19 -4.25
C THR A 77 4.06 3.26 -4.03
N LYS A 78 3.83 4.15 -3.08
CA LYS A 78 4.84 5.14 -2.69
C LYS A 78 6.10 4.51 -2.07
N GLU A 79 5.99 3.36 -1.40
CA GLU A 79 7.06 2.77 -0.58
C GLU A 79 7.37 1.30 -0.90
N GLU A 80 6.60 0.64 -1.75
CA GLU A 80 6.81 -0.77 -2.10
C GLU A 80 6.47 -1.06 -3.56
N THR A 81 7.19 -2.01 -4.15
CA THR A 81 6.85 -2.66 -5.42
C THR A 81 6.72 -4.15 -5.15
N VAL A 82 5.62 -4.74 -5.60
CA VAL A 82 5.28 -6.14 -5.32
C VAL A 82 5.02 -6.88 -6.62
N LEU A 83 5.68 -8.02 -6.80
CA LEU A 83 5.36 -9.03 -7.82
C LEU A 83 4.63 -10.17 -7.11
N HIS A 84 3.47 -10.60 -7.60
CA HIS A 84 2.73 -11.69 -6.96
C HIS A 84 2.09 -12.65 -7.96
N THR A 85 1.84 -13.86 -7.50
CA THR A 85 1.29 -14.95 -8.32
C THR A 85 0.29 -15.77 -7.53
N THR A 86 -0.69 -16.31 -8.27
CA THR A 86 -1.64 -17.31 -7.78
C THR A 86 -1.55 -18.53 -8.67
N VAL A 87 -1.31 -19.71 -8.09
CA VAL A 87 -1.12 -20.98 -8.83
C VAL A 87 -1.69 -22.16 -8.05
N LEU A 88 -1.84 -23.31 -8.70
CA LEU A 88 -2.04 -24.56 -7.96
C LEU A 88 -0.77 -24.92 -7.18
N GLY A 89 -0.91 -25.59 -6.03
CA GLY A 89 0.21 -25.95 -5.15
C GLY A 89 1.27 -26.83 -5.82
N GLU A 90 0.91 -27.60 -6.85
CA GLU A 90 1.85 -28.40 -7.66
C GLU A 90 2.76 -27.52 -8.53
N ASP A 91 2.27 -26.34 -8.94
CA ASP A 91 3.01 -25.37 -9.76
C ASP A 91 3.77 -24.31 -8.95
N LEU A 92 3.72 -24.38 -7.62
CA LEU A 92 4.49 -23.51 -6.72
C LEU A 92 5.99 -23.38 -7.11
N PRO A 93 6.70 -24.46 -7.50
CA PRO A 93 8.09 -24.32 -7.93
C PRO A 93 8.28 -23.41 -9.15
N LYS A 94 7.32 -23.41 -10.10
CA LYS A 94 7.36 -22.54 -11.29
C LYS A 94 7.11 -21.07 -10.90
N ALA A 95 6.17 -20.82 -9.99
CA ALA A 95 5.85 -19.49 -9.49
C ALA A 95 7.05 -18.86 -8.76
N ILE A 96 7.68 -19.61 -7.84
CA ILE A 96 8.88 -19.15 -7.11
C ILE A 96 10.02 -18.86 -8.09
N ASP A 97 10.29 -19.77 -9.02
CA ASP A 97 11.38 -19.62 -10.00
C ASP A 97 11.14 -18.38 -10.88
N LEU A 98 9.89 -18.15 -11.32
CA LEU A 98 9.54 -16.99 -12.15
C LEU A 98 9.69 -15.66 -11.42
N LEU A 99 9.16 -15.52 -10.19
CA LEU A 99 9.28 -14.29 -9.42
C LEU A 99 10.75 -13.91 -9.17
N MET A 100 11.59 -14.89 -8.83
CA MET A 100 13.03 -14.66 -8.66
C MET A 100 13.73 -14.31 -9.97
N GLU A 101 13.34 -14.94 -11.08
CA GLU A 101 13.88 -14.61 -12.41
C GLU A 101 13.54 -13.15 -12.77
N LEU A 102 12.27 -12.73 -12.59
CA LEU A 102 11.84 -11.36 -12.87
C LEU A 102 12.60 -10.34 -12.03
N ALA A 103 12.70 -10.54 -10.74
CA ALA A 103 13.36 -9.60 -9.84
C ALA A 103 14.86 -9.41 -10.15
N PHE A 104 15.58 -10.52 -10.41
CA PHE A 104 17.03 -10.47 -10.47
C PHE A 104 17.62 -10.44 -11.89
N THR A 105 16.85 -10.84 -12.92
CA THR A 105 17.41 -10.98 -14.27
C THR A 105 16.66 -10.23 -15.35
N SER A 106 15.75 -9.32 -14.99
CA SER A 106 15.06 -8.44 -15.93
C SER A 106 16.07 -7.55 -16.68
N THR A 107 15.92 -7.50 -18.00
CA THR A 107 16.87 -6.81 -18.90
C THR A 107 16.38 -5.45 -19.38
N PHE A 108 15.09 -5.17 -19.19
CA PHE A 108 14.46 -3.91 -19.60
C PHE A 108 14.77 -3.53 -21.04
N PRO A 109 14.41 -4.36 -22.06
CA PRO A 109 14.84 -4.13 -23.43
C PRO A 109 14.39 -2.77 -23.95
N GLN A 110 15.29 -1.95 -24.50
CA GLN A 110 15.01 -0.58 -24.94
C GLN A 110 13.84 -0.50 -25.91
N LYS A 111 13.73 -1.44 -26.85
CA LYS A 111 12.63 -1.49 -27.83
C LYS A 111 11.25 -1.72 -27.18
N GLU A 112 11.19 -2.57 -26.16
CA GLU A 112 9.94 -2.80 -25.42
C GLU A 112 9.61 -1.62 -24.49
N LEU A 113 10.64 -1.00 -23.91
CA LEU A 113 10.51 0.22 -23.11
C LEU A 113 9.89 1.39 -23.90
N GLU A 114 10.28 1.56 -25.17
CA GLU A 114 9.72 2.60 -26.03
C GLU A 114 8.22 2.39 -26.28
N LYS A 115 7.80 1.15 -26.50
CA LYS A 115 6.37 0.81 -26.65
C LYS A 115 5.61 1.00 -25.34
N GLU A 116 6.16 0.52 -24.25
CA GLU A 116 5.50 0.57 -22.95
C GLU A 116 5.38 1.98 -22.40
N ARG A 117 6.33 2.86 -22.75
CA ARG A 117 6.23 4.30 -22.44
C ARG A 117 4.96 4.93 -23.01
N ASP A 118 4.58 4.57 -24.24
CA ASP A 118 3.36 5.09 -24.85
C ASP A 118 2.12 4.55 -24.13
N VAL A 119 2.14 3.28 -23.70
CA VAL A 119 1.07 2.67 -22.89
C VAL A 119 0.88 3.42 -21.56
N ILE A 120 1.98 3.70 -20.85
CA ILE A 120 1.91 4.43 -19.58
C ILE A 120 1.47 5.89 -19.79
N ILE A 121 1.85 6.51 -20.90
CA ILE A 121 1.37 7.86 -21.24
C ILE A 121 -0.15 7.86 -21.47
N GLU A 122 -0.69 6.85 -22.14
CA GLU A 122 -2.14 6.68 -22.30
C GLU A 122 -2.83 6.39 -20.95
N GLU A 123 -2.19 5.61 -20.07
CA GLU A 123 -2.69 5.39 -18.71
C GLU A 123 -2.76 6.70 -17.92
N ILE A 124 -1.73 7.55 -17.97
CA ILE A 124 -1.75 8.88 -17.35
C ILE A 124 -2.90 9.74 -17.90
N VAL A 125 -3.19 9.67 -19.21
CA VAL A 125 -4.31 10.41 -19.82
C VAL A 125 -5.63 9.87 -19.30
N SER A 126 -5.82 8.56 -19.35
CA SER A 126 -7.04 7.89 -18.86
C SER A 126 -7.29 8.16 -17.37
N TYR A 127 -6.25 8.10 -16.54
CA TYR A 127 -6.34 8.42 -15.12
C TYR A 127 -6.81 9.86 -14.86
N LYS A 128 -6.31 10.83 -15.66
CA LYS A 128 -6.71 12.23 -15.55
C LYS A 128 -8.17 12.50 -15.89
N ASP A 129 -8.81 11.60 -16.63
CA ASP A 129 -10.23 11.68 -16.98
C ASP A 129 -11.14 11.13 -15.86
N ILE A 130 -10.58 10.59 -14.77
CA ILE A 130 -11.32 10.08 -13.60
C ILE A 130 -11.07 11.01 -12.40
N PRO A 131 -11.88 12.08 -12.21
CA PRO A 131 -11.65 13.05 -11.13
C PRO A 131 -11.67 12.43 -9.73
N ALA A 132 -12.47 11.38 -9.51
CA ALA A 132 -12.56 10.65 -8.25
C ALA A 132 -11.22 10.01 -7.81
N ASP A 133 -10.41 9.54 -8.77
CA ASP A 133 -9.13 8.92 -8.51
C ASP A 133 -8.01 9.97 -8.44
N CYS A 134 -8.01 10.90 -9.40
CA CYS A 134 -7.01 11.98 -9.49
C CYS A 134 -6.94 12.85 -8.25
N ILE A 135 -8.06 13.06 -7.57
CA ILE A 135 -8.12 14.00 -6.45
C ILE A 135 -7.28 13.52 -5.27
N TYR A 136 -7.14 12.20 -5.05
CA TYR A 136 -6.30 11.64 -3.98
C TYR A 136 -4.83 11.98 -4.20
N GLU A 137 -4.32 11.69 -5.39
CA GLU A 137 -2.91 11.94 -5.70
C GLU A 137 -2.58 13.44 -5.74
N HIS A 138 -3.51 14.28 -6.24
CA HIS A 138 -3.35 15.73 -6.20
C HIS A 138 -3.39 16.28 -4.76
N PHE A 139 -4.22 15.71 -3.89
CA PHE A 139 -4.24 16.07 -2.47
C PHE A 139 -2.91 15.71 -1.80
N GLU A 140 -2.38 14.51 -2.07
CA GLU A 140 -1.06 14.08 -1.57
C GLU A 140 0.06 15.01 -2.05
N GLN A 141 0.06 15.40 -3.32
CA GLN A 141 1.04 16.34 -3.88
C GLN A 141 1.07 17.67 -3.11
N LEU A 142 -0.11 18.21 -2.81
CA LEU A 142 -0.22 19.47 -2.06
C LEU A 142 0.16 19.29 -0.58
N LEU A 143 -0.25 18.19 0.04
CA LEU A 143 0.01 17.90 1.43
C LEU A 143 1.51 17.65 1.71
N PHE A 144 2.21 17.08 0.72
CA PHE A 144 3.62 16.72 0.80
C PHE A 144 4.52 17.58 -0.08
N GLU A 145 4.13 18.82 -0.37
CA GLU A 145 4.97 19.73 -1.15
C GLU A 145 6.40 19.80 -0.58
N GLY A 146 7.40 19.60 -1.43
CA GLY A 146 8.82 19.58 -1.05
C GLY A 146 9.31 18.26 -0.42
N HIS A 147 8.46 17.25 -0.27
CA HIS A 147 8.80 15.95 0.28
C HIS A 147 8.68 14.85 -0.80
N PRO A 148 9.48 13.74 -0.75
CA PRO A 148 9.42 12.68 -1.76
C PRO A 148 8.02 12.05 -1.98
N LEU A 149 7.15 12.01 -0.98
CA LEU A 149 5.77 11.53 -1.12
C LEU A 149 4.89 12.37 -2.06
N GLN A 150 5.33 13.58 -2.45
CA GLN A 150 4.62 14.38 -3.45
C GLN A 150 4.64 13.76 -4.86
N MET A 151 5.62 12.88 -5.15
CA MET A 151 5.78 12.30 -6.49
C MET A 151 4.61 11.38 -6.86
N GLN A 152 4.11 11.55 -8.08
CA GLN A 152 3.02 10.73 -8.62
C GLN A 152 3.50 9.32 -8.92
N ILE A 153 2.64 8.31 -8.71
CA ILE A 153 3.00 6.91 -9.01
C ILE A 153 3.22 6.72 -10.50
N LEU A 154 2.32 7.21 -11.33
CA LEU A 154 2.44 7.12 -12.79
C LEU A 154 3.55 8.02 -13.36
N GLY A 155 4.02 8.99 -12.58
CA GLY A 155 4.96 9.99 -13.04
C GLY A 155 4.35 11.01 -13.99
N GLU A 156 5.20 11.68 -14.77
CA GLU A 156 4.79 12.69 -15.73
C GLU A 156 5.36 12.38 -17.13
N LYS A 157 4.64 12.75 -18.19
CA LYS A 157 5.10 12.57 -19.58
C LYS A 157 6.52 13.09 -19.83
N LYS A 158 6.91 14.20 -19.16
CA LYS A 158 8.25 14.79 -19.31
C LYS A 158 9.35 13.96 -18.65
N THR A 159 9.06 13.31 -17.50
CA THR A 159 10.02 12.49 -16.77
C THR A 159 10.16 11.10 -17.39
N LEU A 160 9.04 10.49 -17.82
CA LEU A 160 9.03 9.20 -18.51
C LEU A 160 9.88 9.20 -19.79
N LYS A 161 9.95 10.32 -20.53
CA LYS A 161 10.78 10.45 -21.74
C LYS A 161 12.27 10.36 -21.47
N LYS A 162 12.72 10.63 -20.25
CA LYS A 162 14.14 10.57 -19.85
C LYS A 162 14.57 9.18 -19.43
N ILE A 163 13.62 8.31 -19.09
CA ILE A 163 13.87 6.95 -18.59
C ILE A 163 14.32 6.07 -19.76
N ASN A 164 15.38 5.30 -19.54
CA ASN A 164 15.93 4.35 -20.50
C ASN A 164 16.32 3.04 -19.78
N SER A 165 16.72 2.03 -20.54
CA SER A 165 17.09 0.70 -20.02
C SER A 165 18.20 0.77 -18.97
N GLN A 166 19.20 1.63 -19.13
CA GLN A 166 20.30 1.75 -18.16
C GLN A 166 19.80 2.27 -16.80
N ILE A 167 18.99 3.32 -16.80
CA ILE A 167 18.41 3.90 -15.57
C ILE A 167 17.55 2.84 -14.84
N MET A 168 16.74 2.06 -15.56
CA MET A 168 15.96 0.97 -14.96
C MET A 168 16.85 -0.14 -14.38
N GLN A 169 17.92 -0.51 -15.08
CA GLN A 169 18.86 -1.50 -14.55
C GLN A 169 19.58 -1.02 -13.30
N GLU A 170 19.93 0.28 -13.24
CA GLU A 170 20.55 0.89 -12.05
C GLU A 170 19.55 0.90 -10.87
N TYR A 171 18.28 1.27 -11.12
CA TYR A 171 17.21 1.22 -10.14
C TYR A 171 17.00 -0.21 -9.62
N ASN A 172 16.85 -1.18 -10.53
CA ASN A 172 16.67 -2.58 -10.16
C ASN A 172 17.84 -3.12 -9.32
N ARG A 173 19.10 -2.89 -9.72
CA ARG A 173 20.28 -3.31 -8.98
C ARG A 173 20.40 -2.66 -7.60
N ARG A 174 19.88 -1.45 -7.43
CA ARG A 174 19.89 -0.75 -6.16
C ARG A 174 18.88 -1.29 -5.16
N PHE A 175 17.67 -1.60 -5.63
CA PHE A 175 16.54 -1.87 -4.74
C PHE A 175 16.13 -3.35 -4.69
N PHE A 176 16.31 -4.10 -5.79
CA PHE A 176 15.94 -5.53 -5.83
C PHE A 176 17.13 -6.39 -5.39
N ILE A 177 17.47 -6.26 -4.12
CA ILE A 177 18.52 -7.04 -3.44
C ILE A 177 17.90 -7.81 -2.27
N PRO A 178 18.44 -9.00 -1.90
CA PRO A 178 17.82 -9.88 -0.89
C PRO A 178 17.43 -9.18 0.41
N GLY A 179 18.34 -8.40 1.01
CA GLY A 179 18.07 -7.70 2.27
C GLY A 179 17.00 -6.63 2.21
N ASN A 180 16.67 -6.13 1.01
CA ASN A 180 15.62 -5.15 0.78
C ASN A 180 14.26 -5.77 0.37
N MET A 181 14.19 -7.11 0.33
CA MET A 181 13.01 -7.83 -0.13
C MET A 181 12.50 -8.84 0.90
N VAL A 182 11.24 -9.20 0.72
CA VAL A 182 10.56 -10.26 1.46
C VAL A 182 9.88 -11.17 0.45
N PHE A 183 10.09 -12.47 0.59
CA PHE A 183 9.33 -13.49 -0.14
C PHE A 183 8.21 -14.05 0.73
N THR A 184 6.99 -14.06 0.25
CA THR A 184 5.84 -14.56 1.01
C THR A 184 5.20 -15.74 0.28
N VAL A 185 4.81 -16.77 1.03
CA VAL A 185 4.05 -17.92 0.51
C VAL A 185 2.93 -18.27 1.47
N VAL A 186 1.73 -18.38 0.92
CA VAL A 186 0.55 -18.96 1.60
C VAL A 186 0.04 -20.12 0.76
N GLY A 187 0.05 -21.36 1.29
CA GLY A 187 -0.36 -22.54 0.51
C GLY A 187 -0.14 -23.85 1.27
N SER A 188 -0.37 -24.98 0.59
CA SER A 188 -0.34 -26.32 1.20
C SER A 188 1.05 -26.96 1.30
N ALA A 189 2.07 -26.38 0.65
CA ALA A 189 3.43 -26.91 0.71
C ALA A 189 4.01 -26.86 2.13
N SER A 190 4.95 -27.75 2.47
CA SER A 190 5.65 -27.65 3.75
C SER A 190 6.66 -26.50 3.76
N LYS A 191 6.97 -26.01 4.95
CA LYS A 191 7.94 -24.95 5.18
C LYS A 191 9.31 -25.29 4.58
N GLU A 192 9.79 -26.52 4.81
CA GLU A 192 11.07 -27.01 4.32
C GLU A 192 11.13 -27.01 2.79
N LYS A 193 10.04 -27.42 2.14
CA LYS A 193 9.92 -27.38 0.68
C LYS A 193 9.99 -25.95 0.16
N VAL A 194 9.25 -25.02 0.76
CA VAL A 194 9.26 -23.60 0.37
C VAL A 194 10.66 -23.00 0.52
N VAL A 195 11.29 -23.17 1.68
CA VAL A 195 12.66 -22.68 1.95
C VAL A 195 13.66 -23.23 0.94
N SER A 196 13.60 -24.53 0.65
CA SER A 196 14.48 -25.17 -0.33
C SER A 196 14.30 -24.59 -1.73
N LEU A 197 13.06 -24.39 -2.17
CA LEU A 197 12.73 -23.82 -3.47
C LEU A 197 13.20 -22.36 -3.59
N VAL A 198 12.91 -21.52 -2.59
CA VAL A 198 13.32 -20.11 -2.56
C VAL A 198 14.83 -20.02 -2.57
N LYS A 199 15.54 -20.76 -1.71
CA LYS A 199 17.00 -20.78 -1.65
C LYS A 199 17.62 -21.20 -2.98
N LYS A 200 17.09 -22.26 -3.60
CA LYS A 200 17.56 -22.74 -4.91
C LYS A 200 17.38 -21.69 -6.01
N SER A 201 16.20 -21.05 -6.08
CA SER A 201 15.93 -20.05 -7.11
C SER A 201 16.70 -18.75 -6.88
N ALA A 202 16.85 -18.32 -5.64
CA ALA A 202 17.67 -17.15 -5.30
C ALA A 202 19.14 -17.37 -5.68
N ALA A 203 19.72 -18.51 -5.31
CA ALA A 203 21.11 -18.86 -5.72
C ALA A 203 21.28 -18.92 -7.24
N LYS A 204 20.25 -19.41 -7.97
CA LYS A 204 20.28 -19.51 -9.44
C LYS A 204 20.32 -18.16 -10.15
N TYR A 205 19.64 -17.13 -9.63
CA TYR A 205 19.44 -15.87 -10.33
C TYR A 205 20.21 -14.69 -9.75
N TYR A 206 20.45 -14.67 -8.45
CA TYR A 206 21.22 -13.61 -7.79
C TYR A 206 22.67 -14.02 -7.58
N GLY A 207 22.93 -15.28 -7.20
CA GLY A 207 24.26 -15.82 -6.94
C GLY A 207 24.33 -16.67 -5.68
N GLU A 208 25.45 -17.37 -5.51
CA GLU A 208 25.74 -18.15 -4.31
C GLU A 208 25.98 -17.23 -3.10
N GLY A 209 25.65 -17.71 -1.91
CA GLY A 209 25.88 -16.98 -0.66
C GLY A 209 24.65 -16.29 -0.08
N ILE A 210 23.50 -16.33 -0.77
CA ILE A 210 22.25 -15.82 -0.18
C ILE A 210 21.82 -16.69 1.01
N GLU A 211 21.67 -16.04 2.14
CA GLU A 211 21.00 -16.63 3.30
C GLU A 211 19.49 -16.43 3.22
N VAL A 212 18.74 -17.39 3.75
CA VAL A 212 17.29 -17.35 3.79
C VAL A 212 16.85 -17.46 5.24
N GLU A 213 16.13 -16.46 5.72
CA GLU A 213 15.55 -16.43 7.07
C GLU A 213 14.03 -16.60 6.98
N VAL A 214 13.47 -17.57 7.70
CA VAL A 214 12.02 -17.69 7.84
C VAL A 214 11.58 -16.96 9.10
N VAL A 215 10.68 -16.00 8.93
CA VAL A 215 10.08 -15.26 10.04
C VAL A 215 8.69 -15.80 10.29
N GLU A 216 8.49 -16.37 11.47
CA GLU A 216 7.20 -16.91 11.89
C GLU A 216 6.30 -15.81 12.49
N GLU A 217 5.01 -16.04 12.45
CA GLU A 217 4.01 -15.14 13.02
C GLU A 217 4.29 -14.94 14.54
N GLY A 218 4.37 -13.68 14.96
CA GLY A 218 4.69 -13.30 16.35
C GLY A 218 6.17 -13.13 16.66
N MET A 219 7.07 -13.55 15.77
CA MET A 219 8.53 -13.44 15.97
C MET A 219 9.11 -12.25 15.18
N PRO A 220 10.13 -11.55 15.73
CA PRO A 220 10.88 -10.56 14.97
C PRO A 220 11.89 -11.24 14.04
N SER A 221 12.23 -10.58 12.93
CA SER A 221 13.37 -10.99 12.09
C SER A 221 14.70 -10.58 12.74
N SER A 222 15.79 -11.24 12.35
CA SER A 222 17.15 -10.92 12.81
C SER A 222 17.61 -9.52 12.38
N GLY A 223 17.12 -9.03 11.22
CA GLY A 223 17.31 -7.67 10.73
C GLY A 223 16.09 -6.80 11.01
N ALA A 224 15.78 -6.53 12.28
CA ALA A 224 14.67 -5.65 12.62
C ALA A 224 14.87 -4.28 11.96
N VAL A 225 13.89 -3.87 11.14
CA VAL A 225 13.89 -2.53 10.53
C VAL A 225 13.96 -1.52 11.67
N ALA A 226 15.07 -0.79 11.75
CA ALA A 226 15.20 0.29 12.71
C ALA A 226 14.10 1.32 12.40
N SER A 227 13.12 1.43 13.29
CA SER A 227 12.23 2.58 13.30
C SER A 227 13.11 3.80 13.54
N ASN A 228 13.07 4.78 12.64
CA ASN A 228 13.69 6.07 12.94
C ASN A 228 12.61 6.99 13.51
N PRO A 229 12.41 7.04 14.84
CA PRO A 229 11.37 7.85 15.47
C PRO A 229 11.60 9.36 15.28
N ASP A 230 12.83 9.76 14.92
CA ASP A 230 13.21 11.17 14.77
C ASP A 230 12.88 11.76 13.39
N SER A 231 12.33 10.97 12.46
CA SER A 231 12.02 11.41 11.09
C SER A 231 10.57 11.89 10.89
N GLN A 232 9.83 12.16 11.97
CA GLN A 232 8.45 12.63 11.83
C GLN A 232 8.37 13.99 11.14
N LEU A 233 7.61 14.04 10.06
CA LEU A 233 7.32 15.31 9.41
C LEU A 233 6.41 16.18 10.31
N PRO A 234 6.73 17.45 10.45
CA PRO A 234 5.85 18.36 11.19
C PRO A 234 4.47 18.43 10.53
N PRO A 235 3.42 18.82 11.28
CA PRO A 235 2.12 19.10 10.69
C PRO A 235 2.27 20.07 9.51
N ALA A 236 1.58 19.78 8.40
CA ALA A 236 1.51 20.70 7.27
C ALA A 236 0.63 21.92 7.64
N ALA A 237 0.97 23.08 7.10
CA ALA A 237 0.05 24.19 7.12
C ALA A 237 -1.21 23.83 6.32
N PRO A 238 -2.43 23.99 6.86
CA PRO A 238 -3.65 23.70 6.14
C PRO A 238 -3.79 24.56 4.88
N PHE A 239 -4.33 23.98 3.83
CA PHE A 239 -4.67 24.68 2.60
C PHE A 239 -6.15 24.48 2.25
N HIS A 240 -6.69 25.43 1.52
CA HIS A 240 -8.01 25.32 0.89
C HIS A 240 -7.87 25.63 -0.59
N LYS A 241 -8.08 24.63 -1.45
CA LYS A 241 -7.88 24.75 -2.90
C LYS A 241 -9.08 24.26 -3.67
N CYS A 242 -9.56 25.09 -4.59
CA CYS A 242 -10.59 24.72 -5.54
C CYS A 242 -9.96 24.68 -6.95
N THR A 243 -10.26 23.63 -7.71
CA THR A 243 -9.74 23.43 -9.08
C THR A 243 -10.90 23.06 -9.99
N GLY A 244 -11.11 23.83 -11.05
CA GLY A 244 -12.12 23.53 -12.06
C GLY A 244 -11.80 22.22 -12.81
N LYS A 245 -12.75 21.29 -12.81
CA LYS A 245 -12.69 20.03 -13.57
C LYS A 245 -13.97 19.85 -14.36
N LYS A 246 -13.83 19.27 -15.57
CA LYS A 246 -15.00 18.89 -16.38
C LYS A 246 -15.62 17.62 -15.81
N SER A 247 -16.42 17.75 -14.76
CA SER A 247 -17.22 16.65 -14.22
C SER A 247 -18.62 17.13 -13.88
N HIS A 248 -19.60 16.23 -13.89
CA HIS A 248 -20.97 16.54 -13.45
C HIS A 248 -21.04 16.70 -11.94
N GLN A 249 -20.27 15.90 -11.22
CA GLN A 249 -20.22 15.94 -9.76
C GLN A 249 -19.04 16.79 -9.28
N GLY A 250 -19.20 17.40 -8.10
CA GLY A 250 -18.13 17.92 -7.32
C GLY A 250 -17.47 16.79 -6.51
N HIS A 251 -16.13 16.77 -6.48
CA HIS A 251 -15.37 15.86 -5.66
C HIS A 251 -14.57 16.64 -4.62
N CYS A 252 -14.51 16.14 -3.42
CA CYS A 252 -13.81 16.82 -2.34
C CYS A 252 -13.01 15.85 -1.48
N ILE A 253 -11.80 16.25 -1.12
CA ILE A 253 -11.01 15.61 -0.05
C ILE A 253 -10.75 16.61 1.05
N VAL A 254 -11.00 16.18 2.28
CA VAL A 254 -10.65 16.87 3.52
C VAL A 254 -9.69 15.99 4.31
N GLY A 255 -8.54 16.52 4.73
CA GLY A 255 -7.59 15.69 5.46
C GLY A 255 -6.34 16.44 5.93
N CYS A 256 -5.46 15.72 6.59
CA CYS A 256 -4.23 16.27 7.15
C CYS A 256 -3.13 15.19 7.21
N ARG A 257 -1.88 15.63 7.47
CA ARG A 257 -0.81 14.70 7.88
C ARG A 257 -1.16 14.06 9.22
N SER A 258 -0.86 12.78 9.34
CA SER A 258 -1.22 11.97 10.50
C SER A 258 -0.05 11.06 10.92
N TYR A 259 -0.31 10.09 11.78
CA TYR A 259 0.69 9.20 12.33
C TYR A 259 1.37 8.34 11.28
N SER A 260 2.66 8.12 11.49
CA SER A 260 3.46 7.20 10.69
C SER A 260 3.13 5.73 11.02
N THR A 261 3.69 4.85 10.22
CA THR A 261 3.62 3.39 10.41
C THR A 261 4.14 2.94 11.79
N TYR A 262 5.12 3.65 12.35
CA TYR A 262 5.80 3.24 13.59
C TYR A 262 5.19 3.85 14.86
N GLU A 263 4.27 4.79 14.72
CA GLU A 263 3.64 5.42 15.88
C GLU A 263 2.61 4.51 16.58
N GLY A 264 2.66 4.50 17.92
CA GLY A 264 1.80 3.64 18.73
C GLY A 264 0.30 3.91 18.55
N LYS A 265 -0.06 5.18 18.34
CA LYS A 265 -1.46 5.64 18.18
C LYS A 265 -2.10 5.33 16.83
N ARG A 266 -1.38 4.70 15.89
CA ARG A 266 -1.90 4.36 14.57
C ARG A 266 -3.12 3.43 14.61
N ILE A 267 -3.20 2.55 15.61
CA ILE A 267 -4.33 1.61 15.75
C ILE A 267 -5.58 2.35 16.23
N GLN A 268 -5.43 3.31 17.15
CA GLN A 268 -6.50 4.20 17.58
C GLN A 268 -7.04 5.02 16.39
N LEU A 269 -6.14 5.57 15.56
CA LEU A 269 -6.55 6.29 14.36
C LEU A 269 -7.25 5.40 13.34
N SER A 270 -6.79 4.15 13.15
CA SER A 270 -7.48 3.18 12.29
C SER A 270 -8.90 2.89 12.80
N LEU A 271 -9.09 2.76 14.12
CA LEU A 271 -10.43 2.58 14.70
C LEU A 271 -11.31 3.83 14.51
N LEU A 272 -10.77 5.05 14.71
CA LEU A 272 -11.49 6.30 14.46
C LEU A 272 -11.90 6.43 12.99
N THR A 273 -11.01 6.12 12.08
CA THR A 273 -11.26 6.16 10.63
C THR A 273 -12.39 5.19 10.26
N ASN A 274 -12.38 3.97 10.83
CA ASN A 274 -13.45 3.00 10.62
C ASN A 274 -14.81 3.46 11.18
N ILE A 275 -14.83 4.12 12.34
CA ILE A 275 -16.03 4.71 12.94
C ILE A 275 -16.59 5.83 12.07
N LEU A 276 -15.71 6.69 11.53
CA LEU A 276 -16.10 7.84 10.73
C LEU A 276 -16.66 7.44 9.37
N GLY A 277 -15.88 6.78 8.55
CA GLY A 277 -16.20 6.49 7.17
C GLY A 277 -15.69 5.14 6.68
N GLY A 278 -15.63 4.14 7.58
CA GLY A 278 -15.32 2.76 7.18
C GLY A 278 -16.41 2.16 6.27
N PRO A 279 -16.20 0.93 5.75
CA PRO A 279 -17.02 0.34 4.69
C PRO A 279 -18.47 0.02 5.10
N ALA A 280 -18.78 0.08 6.39
CA ALA A 280 -20.13 -0.19 6.88
C ALA A 280 -21.07 1.00 6.62
N SER A 281 -22.29 0.71 6.12
CA SER A 281 -23.32 1.73 5.92
C SER A 281 -23.70 2.50 7.19
N GLY A 282 -23.50 1.90 8.37
CA GLY A 282 -23.70 2.52 9.67
C GLY A 282 -22.55 3.44 10.15
N SER A 283 -21.49 3.65 9.37
CA SER A 283 -20.44 4.61 9.73
C SER A 283 -21.02 6.03 9.82
N ARG A 284 -20.41 6.89 10.65
CA ARG A 284 -21.01 8.21 11.00
C ARG A 284 -21.21 9.09 9.77
N LEU A 285 -20.25 9.15 8.87
CA LEU A 285 -20.35 9.96 7.66
C LEU A 285 -21.40 9.41 6.68
N ASN A 286 -21.45 8.08 6.49
CA ASN A 286 -22.53 7.47 5.68
C ASN A 286 -23.90 7.80 6.26
N MET A 287 -24.08 7.61 7.57
CA MET A 287 -25.34 7.94 8.24
C MET A 287 -25.70 9.43 8.16
N SER A 288 -24.68 10.31 8.26
CA SER A 288 -24.91 11.75 8.23
C SER A 288 -25.17 12.26 6.81
N LEU A 289 -24.27 12.01 5.86
CA LEU A 289 -24.30 12.63 4.53
C LEU A 289 -25.22 11.88 3.57
N ARG A 290 -25.20 10.54 3.62
CA ARG A 290 -25.94 9.70 2.68
C ARG A 290 -27.33 9.36 3.19
N GLU A 291 -27.46 8.68 4.33
CA GLU A 291 -28.73 8.11 4.78
C GLU A 291 -29.73 9.19 5.24
N ARG A 292 -29.26 10.20 6.01
CA ARG A 292 -30.16 11.24 6.56
C ARG A 292 -30.40 12.40 5.61
N HIS A 293 -29.40 12.78 4.80
CA HIS A 293 -29.49 13.98 3.98
C HIS A 293 -29.49 13.70 2.47
N GLY A 294 -29.09 12.49 2.02
CA GLY A 294 -29.10 12.10 0.60
C GLY A 294 -28.17 12.93 -0.28
N LEU A 295 -27.09 13.49 0.28
CA LEU A 295 -26.20 14.44 -0.42
C LEU A 295 -25.11 13.77 -1.22
N VAL A 296 -24.69 12.55 -0.85
CA VAL A 296 -23.54 11.88 -1.43
C VAL A 296 -23.89 10.45 -1.86
N TYR A 297 -23.28 10.00 -2.94
CA TYR A 297 -23.32 8.60 -3.35
C TYR A 297 -22.30 7.77 -2.58
N ASN A 298 -21.10 8.31 -2.44
CA ASN A 298 -19.99 7.71 -1.71
C ASN A 298 -19.37 8.72 -0.77
N VAL A 299 -19.06 8.27 0.44
CA VAL A 299 -18.23 8.98 1.40
C VAL A 299 -17.38 7.95 2.15
N GLU A 300 -16.10 8.18 2.21
CA GLU A 300 -15.18 7.31 2.92
C GLU A 300 -14.14 8.09 3.70
N ALA A 301 -13.69 7.52 4.79
CA ALA A 301 -12.52 7.99 5.53
C ALA A 301 -11.41 6.96 5.39
N VAL A 302 -10.20 7.44 5.09
CA VAL A 302 -9.01 6.60 4.87
C VAL A 302 -7.86 7.11 5.74
N TYR A 303 -7.13 6.18 6.32
CA TYR A 303 -5.86 6.43 6.96
C TYR A 303 -4.77 5.61 6.27
N THR A 304 -3.80 6.30 5.67
CA THR A 304 -2.65 5.70 4.99
C THR A 304 -1.38 6.04 5.76
N PRO A 305 -0.79 5.09 6.51
CA PRO A 305 0.50 5.30 7.14
C PRO A 305 1.65 5.12 6.15
N TYR A 306 2.63 6.02 6.24
CA TYR A 306 3.94 5.94 5.58
C TYR A 306 5.03 5.76 6.64
N SER A 307 6.26 5.51 6.21
CA SER A 307 7.37 5.19 7.13
C SER A 307 7.74 6.35 8.07
N ASP A 308 7.53 7.59 7.70
CA ASP A 308 7.88 8.81 8.45
C ASP A 308 6.69 9.75 8.73
N THR A 309 5.51 9.44 8.20
CA THR A 309 4.29 10.24 8.35
C THR A 309 3.07 9.39 8.00
N GLY A 310 1.92 10.00 7.88
CA GLY A 310 0.71 9.38 7.35
C GLY A 310 -0.25 10.43 6.81
N ILE A 311 -1.33 9.96 6.21
CA ILE A 311 -2.46 10.78 5.76
C ILE A 311 -3.72 10.27 6.44
N PHE A 312 -4.48 11.16 7.03
CA PHE A 312 -5.90 10.97 7.29
C PHE A 312 -6.69 11.79 6.29
N SER A 313 -7.62 11.17 5.58
CA SER A 313 -8.46 11.86 4.59
C SER A 313 -9.90 11.37 4.62
N ILE A 314 -10.81 12.26 4.27
CA ILE A 314 -12.23 11.99 4.00
C ILE A 314 -12.50 12.44 2.58
N TYR A 315 -12.94 11.51 1.74
CA TYR A 315 -13.39 11.78 0.38
C TYR A 315 -14.91 11.71 0.29
N PHE A 316 -15.49 12.57 -0.52
CA PHE A 316 -16.89 12.46 -0.94
C PHE A 316 -17.11 13.04 -2.35
N GLY A 317 -18.13 12.49 -3.03
CA GLY A 317 -18.67 13.01 -4.29
C GLY A 317 -20.13 13.44 -4.10
N CYS A 318 -20.50 14.65 -4.52
CA CYS A 318 -21.84 15.21 -4.38
C CYS A 318 -22.17 16.17 -5.53
N ASP A 319 -23.38 16.71 -5.55
CA ASP A 319 -23.68 17.84 -6.41
C ASP A 319 -22.85 19.07 -6.00
N LYS A 320 -22.42 19.86 -6.99
CA LYS A 320 -21.49 20.99 -6.77
C LYS A 320 -22.01 22.01 -5.76
N ASP A 321 -23.32 22.25 -5.76
CA ASP A 321 -24.00 23.19 -4.86
C ASP A 321 -24.11 22.66 -3.41
N ASP A 322 -23.90 21.38 -3.17
CA ASP A 322 -23.99 20.74 -1.85
C ASP A 322 -22.64 20.58 -1.15
N ILE A 323 -21.51 20.95 -1.78
CA ILE A 323 -20.16 20.79 -1.21
C ILE A 323 -20.03 21.41 0.17
N ASP A 324 -20.41 22.68 0.31
CA ASP A 324 -20.30 23.42 1.60
C ASP A 324 -21.19 22.79 2.68
N LYS A 325 -22.34 22.27 2.32
CA LYS A 325 -23.24 21.58 3.25
C LYS A 325 -22.64 20.26 3.71
N CYS A 326 -22.00 19.51 2.81
CA CYS A 326 -21.26 18.29 3.15
C CYS A 326 -20.09 18.61 4.08
N LEU A 327 -19.27 19.63 3.78
CA LEU A 327 -18.15 20.06 4.63
C LEU A 327 -18.61 20.42 6.04
N ASN A 328 -19.73 21.15 6.17
CA ASN A 328 -20.30 21.50 7.47
C ASN A 328 -20.79 20.28 8.25
N LEU A 329 -21.36 19.27 7.59
CA LEU A 329 -21.78 18.01 8.22
C LEU A 329 -20.57 17.18 8.65
N ILE A 330 -19.53 17.10 7.83
CA ILE A 330 -18.27 16.44 8.18
C ILE A 330 -17.68 17.09 9.42
N LYS A 331 -17.53 18.43 9.41
CA LYS A 331 -17.02 19.17 10.57
C LYS A 331 -17.79 18.81 11.84
N LYS A 332 -19.13 18.80 11.80
CA LYS A 332 -19.95 18.44 12.97
C LYS A 332 -19.69 17.02 13.48
N GLU A 333 -19.43 16.05 12.59
CA GLU A 333 -19.12 14.68 13.01
C GLU A 333 -17.71 14.56 13.59
N LEU A 334 -16.73 15.33 13.07
CA LEU A 334 -15.39 15.42 13.65
C LEU A 334 -15.42 16.08 15.02
N ASP A 335 -16.09 17.23 15.15
CA ASP A 335 -16.22 17.99 16.43
C ASP A 335 -16.82 17.09 17.53
N LYS A 336 -17.84 16.27 17.23
CA LYS A 336 -18.41 15.32 18.20
C LYS A 336 -17.39 14.32 18.75
N LEU A 337 -16.46 13.85 17.93
CA LEU A 337 -15.42 12.91 18.37
C LEU A 337 -14.30 13.60 19.14
N VAL A 338 -14.04 14.85 18.83
CA VAL A 338 -13.05 15.70 19.53
C VAL A 338 -13.56 16.11 20.90
N GLU A 339 -14.83 16.54 20.99
CA GLU A 339 -15.42 17.12 22.19
C GLU A 339 -15.87 16.05 23.21
N THR A 340 -16.41 14.92 22.73
CA THR A 340 -17.07 13.94 23.59
C THR A 340 -16.49 12.54 23.37
N PRO A 341 -16.03 11.87 24.45
CA PRO A 341 -15.58 10.46 24.36
C PRO A 341 -16.74 9.56 23.98
N LEU A 342 -16.43 8.45 23.31
CA LEU A 342 -17.44 7.44 22.99
C LEU A 342 -18.02 6.82 24.27
N SER A 343 -19.32 6.57 24.27
CA SER A 343 -19.91 5.77 25.36
C SER A 343 -19.33 4.35 25.36
N PRO A 344 -19.30 3.66 26.52
CA PRO A 344 -18.78 2.29 26.62
C PRO A 344 -19.44 1.33 25.62
N THR A 345 -20.76 1.49 25.39
CA THR A 345 -21.51 0.67 24.42
C THR A 345 -21.07 0.96 22.99
N ALA A 346 -20.90 2.23 22.61
CA ALA A 346 -20.46 2.62 21.28
C ALA A 346 -19.03 2.17 20.99
N LEU A 347 -18.12 2.32 21.95
CA LEU A 347 -16.74 1.86 21.84
C LEU A 347 -16.66 0.34 21.67
N LYS A 348 -17.41 -0.42 22.50
CA LYS A 348 -17.49 -1.88 22.39
C LYS A 348 -18.00 -2.33 21.02
N ALA A 349 -19.02 -1.67 20.49
CA ALA A 349 -19.56 -1.97 19.16
C ALA A 349 -18.57 -1.68 18.05
N ALA A 350 -17.87 -0.54 18.10
CA ALA A 350 -16.86 -0.15 17.12
C ALA A 350 -15.67 -1.13 17.10
N LYS A 351 -15.16 -1.52 18.27
CA LYS A 351 -14.10 -2.54 18.38
C LYS A 351 -14.52 -3.88 17.79
N LYS A 352 -15.73 -4.36 18.18
CA LYS A 352 -16.27 -5.61 17.65
C LYS A 352 -16.40 -5.58 16.13
N GLN A 353 -16.85 -4.46 15.57
CA GLN A 353 -16.98 -4.28 14.12
C GLN A 353 -15.63 -4.36 13.42
N LEU A 354 -14.62 -3.60 13.88
CA LEU A 354 -13.28 -3.62 13.29
C LEU A 354 -12.63 -5.02 13.39
N ILE A 355 -12.71 -5.68 14.54
CA ILE A 355 -12.20 -7.04 14.74
C ILE A 355 -12.90 -8.02 13.79
N GLY A 356 -14.22 -7.90 13.61
CA GLY A 356 -14.98 -8.74 12.68
C GLY A 356 -14.54 -8.55 11.24
N GLN A 357 -14.36 -7.31 10.80
CA GLN A 357 -13.86 -6.99 9.45
C GLN A 357 -12.46 -7.55 9.21
N LEU A 358 -11.55 -7.40 10.18
CA LEU A 358 -10.19 -7.95 10.11
C LEU A 358 -10.21 -9.49 10.09
N SER A 359 -11.10 -10.14 10.87
CA SER A 359 -11.26 -11.59 10.84
C SER A 359 -11.71 -12.10 9.48
N ILE A 360 -12.72 -11.45 8.87
CA ILE A 360 -13.23 -11.82 7.55
C ILE A 360 -12.15 -11.62 6.48
N ALA A 361 -11.39 -10.54 6.56
CA ALA A 361 -10.29 -10.28 5.62
C ALA A 361 -9.19 -11.35 5.68
N GLN A 362 -9.00 -12.01 6.81
CA GLN A 362 -8.03 -13.10 6.96
C GLN A 362 -8.42 -14.41 6.24
N ASP A 363 -9.68 -14.59 5.85
CA ASP A 363 -10.11 -15.75 5.07
C ASP A 363 -9.69 -15.64 3.59
N ASN A 364 -9.31 -14.44 3.14
CA ASN A 364 -8.74 -14.24 1.82
C ASN A 364 -7.23 -14.52 1.86
N ALA A 365 -6.83 -15.67 1.33
CA ALA A 365 -5.43 -16.13 1.38
C ALA A 365 -4.47 -15.26 0.55
N GLU A 366 -4.93 -14.63 -0.53
CA GLU A 366 -4.14 -13.68 -1.32
C GLU A 366 -3.89 -12.40 -0.50
N ALA A 367 -4.93 -11.79 0.03
CA ALA A 367 -4.81 -10.61 0.89
C ALA A 367 -3.91 -10.89 2.11
N GLN A 368 -3.99 -12.10 2.67
CA GLN A 368 -3.12 -12.54 3.74
C GLN A 368 -1.66 -12.63 3.29
N CYS A 369 -1.39 -13.20 2.11
CA CYS A 369 -0.05 -13.28 1.54
C CYS A 369 0.57 -11.89 1.40
N LEU A 370 -0.14 -10.94 0.78
CA LEU A 370 0.31 -9.56 0.60
C LEU A 370 0.50 -8.84 1.94
N SER A 371 -0.43 -8.99 2.87
CA SER A 371 -0.37 -8.35 4.20
C SER A 371 0.81 -8.87 5.05
N MET A 372 1.10 -10.17 5.00
CA MET A 372 2.26 -10.76 5.69
C MET A 372 3.57 -10.23 5.10
N GLY A 373 3.68 -10.16 3.78
CA GLY A 373 4.83 -9.59 3.08
C GLY A 373 5.07 -8.15 3.48
N LYS A 374 4.04 -7.32 3.42
CA LYS A 374 4.11 -5.92 3.86
C LYS A 374 4.48 -5.79 5.34
N SER A 375 3.87 -6.58 6.20
CA SER A 375 4.17 -6.56 7.64
C SER A 375 5.64 -6.87 7.91
N LEU A 376 6.19 -7.91 7.27
CA LEU A 376 7.58 -8.27 7.44
C LEU A 376 8.53 -7.24 6.81
N LEU A 377 8.17 -6.69 5.63
CA LEU A 377 8.97 -5.67 4.93
C LEU A 377 9.08 -4.38 5.76
N VAL A 378 7.97 -3.96 6.37
CA VAL A 378 7.84 -2.67 7.06
C VAL A 378 8.26 -2.77 8.53
N TYR A 379 7.79 -3.81 9.25
CA TYR A 379 7.99 -3.93 10.70
C TYR A 379 9.10 -4.91 11.09
N GLY A 380 9.67 -5.66 10.15
CA GLY A 380 10.61 -6.75 10.45
C GLY A 380 9.95 -7.89 11.26
N ARG A 381 8.63 -7.96 11.28
CA ARG A 381 7.85 -9.00 12.00
C ARG A 381 6.46 -9.16 11.40
N ILE A 382 5.87 -10.33 11.62
CA ILE A 382 4.49 -10.62 11.27
C ILE A 382 3.68 -10.64 12.56
N SER A 383 2.78 -9.66 12.74
CA SER A 383 1.91 -9.62 13.91
C SER A 383 0.79 -10.65 13.76
N SER A 384 0.50 -11.43 14.82
CA SER A 384 -0.63 -12.34 14.81
C SER A 384 -1.96 -11.58 14.89
N PHE A 385 -3.02 -12.23 14.40
CA PHE A 385 -4.38 -11.67 14.54
C PHE A 385 -4.74 -11.44 16.01
N GLU A 386 -4.36 -12.39 16.89
CA GLU A 386 -4.64 -12.28 18.32
C GLU A 386 -3.91 -11.08 18.95
N GLN A 387 -2.65 -10.84 18.58
CA GLN A 387 -1.93 -9.64 19.00
C GLN A 387 -2.60 -8.35 18.53
N MET A 388 -3.10 -8.32 17.30
CA MET A 388 -3.83 -7.15 16.76
C MET A 388 -5.17 -6.96 17.48
N ARG A 389 -5.91 -8.05 17.70
CA ARG A 389 -7.15 -8.07 18.45
C ARG A 389 -6.97 -7.52 19.87
N GLN A 390 -5.98 -8.00 20.62
CA GLN A 390 -5.66 -7.52 21.96
C GLN A 390 -5.38 -6.01 21.98
N LYS A 391 -4.61 -5.52 21.00
CA LYS A 391 -4.34 -4.07 20.86
C LYS A 391 -5.63 -3.27 20.63
N ILE A 392 -6.55 -3.76 19.79
CA ILE A 392 -7.83 -3.09 19.55
C ILE A 392 -8.70 -3.15 20.81
N GLU A 393 -8.76 -4.30 21.47
CA GLU A 393 -9.55 -4.49 22.71
C GLU A 393 -9.05 -3.61 23.86
N SER A 394 -7.75 -3.32 23.93
CA SER A 394 -7.18 -2.48 24.99
C SER A 394 -7.44 -0.98 24.83
N ILE A 395 -7.84 -0.48 23.65
CA ILE A 395 -8.09 0.95 23.41
C ILE A 395 -9.18 1.48 24.35
N THR A 396 -8.92 2.59 25.05
CA THR A 396 -9.91 3.26 25.91
C THR A 396 -10.63 4.38 25.16
N ALA A 397 -11.74 4.86 25.70
CA ALA A 397 -12.48 5.98 25.11
C ALA A 397 -11.68 7.29 25.18
N GLU A 398 -10.90 7.46 26.25
CA GLU A 398 -10.03 8.61 26.48
C GLU A 398 -8.87 8.63 25.49
N GLU A 399 -8.20 7.50 25.24
CA GLU A 399 -7.14 7.38 24.22
C GLU A 399 -7.67 7.70 22.83
N LEU A 400 -8.88 7.21 22.51
CA LEU A 400 -9.51 7.45 21.23
C LEU A 400 -9.86 8.92 21.05
N GLN A 401 -10.41 9.56 22.11
CA GLN A 401 -10.70 10.99 22.10
C GLN A 401 -9.41 11.84 22.00
N GLN A 402 -8.34 11.44 22.68
CA GLN A 402 -7.05 12.12 22.58
C GLN A 402 -6.52 12.06 21.14
N THR A 403 -6.60 10.89 20.50
CA THR A 403 -6.24 10.71 19.08
C THR A 403 -7.12 11.59 18.18
N ALA A 404 -8.43 11.67 18.46
CA ALA A 404 -9.33 12.55 17.72
C ALA A 404 -8.93 14.03 17.85
N ARG A 405 -8.59 14.51 19.05
CA ARG A 405 -8.11 15.88 19.27
C ARG A 405 -6.81 16.18 18.52
N GLU A 406 -5.91 15.21 18.44
CA GLU A 406 -4.62 15.38 17.77
C GLU A 406 -4.75 15.41 16.24
N ILE A 407 -5.67 14.62 15.66
CA ILE A 407 -5.76 14.45 14.21
C ILE A 407 -7.00 15.09 13.61
N LEU A 408 -8.18 14.99 14.25
CA LEU A 408 -9.46 15.37 13.66
C LEU A 408 -9.87 16.82 13.91
N SER A 409 -9.04 17.64 14.57
CA SER A 409 -9.30 19.06 14.74
C SER A 409 -9.44 19.76 13.38
N TRP A 410 -10.55 20.50 13.20
CA TRP A 410 -10.86 21.15 11.93
C TRP A 410 -9.79 22.14 11.47
N GLU A 411 -9.12 22.80 12.39
CA GLU A 411 -8.04 23.77 12.14
C GLU A 411 -6.81 23.14 11.48
N ARG A 412 -6.70 21.80 11.51
CA ARG A 412 -5.62 21.04 10.86
C ARG A 412 -5.99 20.57 9.46
N MET A 413 -7.28 20.64 9.09
CA MET A 413 -7.77 20.04 7.86
C MET A 413 -7.45 20.91 6.65
N SER A 414 -6.78 20.32 5.69
CA SER A 414 -6.67 20.82 4.33
C SER A 414 -7.87 20.36 3.50
N THR A 415 -8.26 21.15 2.51
CA THR A 415 -9.38 20.83 1.63
C THR A 415 -8.98 21.03 0.17
N LEU A 416 -9.23 20.03 -0.65
CA LEU A 416 -9.13 20.08 -2.10
C LEU A 416 -10.50 19.80 -2.72
N ILE A 417 -10.95 20.70 -3.56
CA ILE A 417 -12.24 20.60 -4.26
C ILE A 417 -11.99 20.58 -5.76
N TYR A 418 -12.60 19.62 -6.43
CA TYR A 418 -12.80 19.59 -7.88
C TYR A 418 -14.25 19.99 -8.17
N ASN A 419 -14.39 21.15 -8.85
CA ASN A 419 -15.69 21.75 -9.12
C ASN A 419 -15.89 22.05 -10.61
#